data_0e13dbf491f5863b87915cb69c5d6a4f
#
_entry.id   0e13dbf491f5863b87915cb69c5d6a4f
#
_cell.length_a   1.000
_cell.length_b   1.000
_cell.length_c   1.000
_cell.angle_alpha   90.00
_cell.angle_beta   90.00
_cell.angle_gamma   90.00
#
_symmetry.space_group_name_H-M   'P 1'
#
loop_
_entity.id
_entity.type
_entity.pdbx_description
1 polymer ?
#
loop_
_entity_poly.entity_id
_entity_poly.type
_entity_poly.pdbx_seq_one_letter_code
_entity_poly.pdbx_strand_id
1 'polypeptide(L)'
;PAQAPYCTTKHALNGLTKVVAQEVGELGITVNALCPGGILTDVMKESGPMAAEQLGMEFEEFLVWMQQPSAIKRMNTVEDCALVAVLLASEAGAGITGSLISIDGGQAPY
;
A
#
# COMPACT_ATOMS: atom_id res chain seq x y z
N PRO A 1 0.49 -19.12 2.90
CA PRO A 1 -0.76 -19.77 3.30
C PRO A 1 -1.65 -18.79 4.08
N ALA A 2 -2.99 -18.95 3.98
CA ALA A 2 -4.02 -18.17 4.68
C ALA A 2 -4.18 -16.69 4.27
N GLN A 3 -3.67 -16.28 3.12
CA GLN A 3 -3.85 -14.90 2.64
C GLN A 3 -5.09 -14.71 1.73
N ALA A 4 -5.79 -15.77 1.37
CA ALA A 4 -6.93 -15.67 0.47
C ALA A 4 -8.03 -14.69 0.95
N PRO A 5 -8.48 -14.69 2.22
CA PRO A 5 -9.47 -13.72 2.68
C PRO A 5 -8.95 -12.28 2.60
N TYR A 6 -7.71 -12.04 2.99
CA TYR A 6 -7.07 -10.73 2.92
C TYR A 6 -6.99 -10.23 1.46
N CYS A 7 -6.44 -11.05 0.56
CA CYS A 7 -6.33 -10.68 -0.85
C CYS A 7 -7.71 -10.42 -1.47
N THR A 8 -8.70 -11.26 -1.17
CA THR A 8 -10.06 -11.08 -1.68
C THR A 8 -10.66 -9.74 -1.23
N THR A 9 -10.57 -9.42 0.06
CA THR A 9 -11.12 -8.16 0.59
C THR A 9 -10.40 -6.94 0.02
N LYS A 10 -9.06 -7.01 -0.16
CA LYS A 10 -8.28 -5.93 -0.75
C LYS A 10 -8.60 -5.73 -2.24
N HIS A 11 -8.82 -6.80 -2.99
CA HIS A 11 -9.26 -6.68 -4.39
C HIS A 11 -10.70 -6.15 -4.50
N ALA A 12 -11.57 -6.49 -3.55
CA ALA A 12 -12.91 -5.90 -3.49
C ALA A 12 -12.86 -4.38 -3.30
N LEU A 13 -11.95 -3.87 -2.45
CA LEU A 13 -11.72 -2.42 -2.30
C LEU A 13 -11.26 -1.74 -3.59
N ASN A 14 -10.45 -2.43 -4.41
CA ASN A 14 -10.02 -1.90 -5.71
C ASN A 14 -11.22 -1.73 -6.65
N GLY A 15 -12.11 -2.72 -6.71
CA GLY A 15 -13.35 -2.64 -7.48
C GLY A 15 -14.27 -1.52 -6.96
N LEU A 16 -14.46 -1.46 -5.64
CA LEU A 16 -15.28 -0.43 -4.99
C LEU A 16 -14.76 0.98 -5.30
N THR A 17 -13.45 1.20 -5.22
CA THR A 17 -12.82 2.50 -5.55
C THR A 17 -13.22 2.98 -6.95
N LYS A 18 -13.18 2.08 -7.94
CA LYS A 18 -13.51 2.43 -9.33
C LYS A 18 -15.00 2.74 -9.51
N VAL A 19 -15.87 1.95 -8.89
CA VAL A 19 -17.33 2.14 -9.01
C VAL A 19 -17.76 3.42 -8.31
N VAL A 20 -17.32 3.65 -7.07
CA VAL A 20 -17.68 4.86 -6.32
C VAL A 20 -17.14 6.11 -7.01
N ALA A 21 -15.93 6.05 -7.60
CA ALA A 21 -15.42 7.19 -8.38
C ALA A 21 -16.35 7.59 -9.54
N GLN A 22 -16.98 6.63 -10.20
CA GLN A 22 -17.97 6.91 -11.25
C GLN A 22 -19.27 7.48 -10.68
N GLU A 23 -19.73 6.96 -9.55
CA GLU A 23 -21.01 7.37 -8.94
C GLU A 23 -20.96 8.80 -8.39
N VAL A 24 -19.81 9.25 -7.88
CA VAL A 24 -19.69 10.56 -7.21
C VAL A 24 -18.94 11.62 -8.02
N GLY A 25 -18.44 11.27 -9.22
CA GLY A 25 -17.63 12.17 -10.05
C GLY A 25 -18.34 13.44 -10.44
N GLU A 26 -19.63 13.38 -10.77
CA GLU A 26 -20.46 14.56 -11.11
C GLU A 26 -20.63 15.53 -9.92
N LEU A 27 -20.39 15.05 -8.69
CA LEU A 27 -20.41 15.88 -7.49
C LEU A 27 -19.07 16.58 -7.23
N GLY A 28 -18.08 16.41 -8.10
CA GLY A 28 -16.74 16.95 -7.92
C GLY A 28 -15.92 16.21 -6.86
N ILE A 29 -16.28 14.96 -6.54
CA ILE A 29 -15.60 14.13 -5.54
C ILE A 29 -14.67 13.16 -6.27
N THR A 30 -13.40 13.10 -5.85
CA THR A 30 -12.44 12.09 -6.32
C THR A 30 -12.33 10.94 -5.32
N VAL A 31 -12.16 9.73 -5.84
CA VAL A 31 -12.01 8.51 -5.04
C VAL A 31 -10.86 7.69 -5.59
N ASN A 32 -9.83 7.48 -4.78
CA ASN A 32 -8.62 6.76 -5.16
C ASN A 32 -8.20 5.78 -4.08
N ALA A 33 -7.47 4.74 -4.44
CA ALA A 33 -6.87 3.82 -3.49
C ALA A 33 -5.35 3.93 -3.52
N LEU A 34 -4.75 4.09 -2.36
CA LEU A 34 -3.32 3.92 -2.18
C LEU A 34 -3.03 2.44 -1.93
N CYS A 35 -2.05 1.90 -2.63
CA CYS A 35 -1.64 0.49 -2.54
C CYS A 35 -0.19 0.43 -2.04
N PRO A 36 0.04 0.60 -0.73
CA PRO A 36 1.38 0.54 -0.18
C PRO A 36 1.94 -0.88 -0.21
N GLY A 37 3.25 -0.99 -0.45
CA GLY A 37 4.01 -2.20 -0.20
C GLY A 37 4.44 -2.33 1.27
N GLY A 38 5.59 -2.93 1.50
CA GLY A 38 6.16 -3.01 2.85
C GLY A 38 6.54 -1.63 3.39
N ILE A 39 5.98 -1.27 4.55
CA ILE A 39 6.28 -0.01 5.25
C ILE A 39 6.75 -0.33 6.66
N LEU A 40 7.85 0.29 7.08
CA LEU A 40 8.34 0.20 8.45
C LEU A 40 7.51 1.11 9.36
N THR A 41 6.37 0.59 9.81
CA THR A 41 5.47 1.26 10.77
C THR A 41 5.78 0.85 12.20
N ASP A 42 5.18 1.53 13.18
CA ASP A 42 5.31 1.13 14.58
C ASP A 42 4.71 -0.26 14.82
N VAL A 43 3.61 -0.61 14.14
CA VAL A 43 3.06 -1.97 14.16
C VAL A 43 4.07 -3.00 13.68
N MET A 44 4.83 -2.69 12.62
CA MET A 44 5.89 -3.57 12.12
C MET A 44 7.05 -3.70 13.13
N LYS A 45 7.41 -2.62 13.82
CA LYS A 45 8.45 -2.66 14.86
C LYS A 45 8.01 -3.48 16.08
N GLU A 46 6.72 -3.44 16.43
CA GLU A 46 6.16 -4.20 17.57
C GLU A 46 5.95 -5.68 17.25
N SER A 47 5.33 -6.00 16.09
CA SER A 47 4.96 -7.37 15.74
C SER A 47 5.97 -8.09 14.83
N GLY A 48 6.85 -7.35 14.17
CA GLY A 48 7.84 -7.88 13.24
C GLY A 48 8.85 -8.85 13.90
N PRO A 49 9.36 -8.56 15.10
CA PRO A 49 10.26 -9.51 15.79
C PRO A 49 9.63 -10.89 15.99
N MET A 50 8.36 -10.96 16.38
CA MET A 50 7.65 -12.23 16.51
C MET A 50 7.48 -12.95 15.17
N ALA A 51 7.21 -12.20 14.09
CA ALA A 51 7.09 -12.76 12.76
C ALA A 51 8.46 -13.29 12.25
N ALA A 52 9.53 -12.58 12.54
CA ALA A 52 10.89 -13.01 12.23
C ALA A 52 11.25 -14.32 12.96
N GLU A 53 10.97 -14.39 14.26
CA GLU A 53 11.20 -15.59 15.07
C GLU A 53 10.45 -16.82 14.51
N GLN A 54 9.19 -16.66 14.07
CA GLN A 54 8.42 -17.73 13.45
C GLN A 54 9.04 -18.26 12.16
N LEU A 55 9.84 -17.43 11.48
CA LEU A 55 10.58 -17.79 10.28
C LEU A 55 12.02 -18.23 10.55
N GLY A 56 12.44 -18.24 11.84
CA GLY A 56 13.80 -18.57 12.25
C GLY A 56 14.84 -17.54 11.84
N MET A 57 14.46 -16.26 11.76
CA MET A 57 15.30 -15.13 11.35
C MET A 57 15.44 -14.13 12.50
N GLU A 58 16.57 -13.41 12.52
CA GLU A 58 16.67 -12.18 13.30
C GLU A 58 15.83 -11.06 12.65
N PHE A 59 15.36 -10.11 13.44
CA PHE A 59 14.46 -9.05 12.93
C PHE A 59 15.10 -8.24 11.79
N GLU A 60 16.38 -7.92 11.88
CA GLU A 60 17.10 -7.20 10.81
C GLU A 60 17.18 -8.02 9.50
N GLU A 61 17.40 -9.33 9.60
CA GLU A 61 17.40 -10.24 8.45
C GLU A 61 16.00 -10.31 7.83
N PHE A 62 14.96 -10.35 8.65
CA PHE A 62 13.56 -10.31 8.21
C PHE A 62 13.24 -9.04 7.44
N LEU A 63 13.70 -7.87 7.90
CA LEU A 63 13.51 -6.60 7.17
C LEU A 63 14.21 -6.64 5.82
N VAL A 64 15.44 -7.14 5.75
CA VAL A 64 16.17 -7.30 4.49
C VAL A 64 15.44 -8.27 3.56
N TRP A 65 14.94 -9.38 4.08
CA TRP A 65 14.15 -10.34 3.31
C TRP A 65 12.88 -9.72 2.73
N MET A 66 12.16 -8.91 3.51
CA MET A 66 10.97 -8.20 3.05
C MET A 66 11.23 -7.19 1.94
N GLN A 67 12.45 -6.66 1.83
CA GLN A 67 12.83 -5.71 0.78
C GLN A 67 13.15 -6.38 -0.56
N GLN A 68 13.47 -7.69 -0.56
CA GLN A 68 13.95 -8.37 -1.77
C GLN A 68 13.00 -8.28 -2.98
N PRO A 69 11.67 -8.39 -2.82
CA PRO A 69 10.75 -8.23 -3.95
C PRO A 69 10.69 -6.80 -4.51
N SER A 70 11.02 -5.78 -3.70
CA SER A 70 11.00 -4.39 -4.14
C SER A 70 12.10 -4.11 -5.18
N ALA A 71 11.76 -3.40 -6.25
CA ALA A 71 12.72 -3.00 -7.27
C ALA A 71 13.77 -2.00 -6.72
N ILE A 72 13.32 -1.10 -5.83
CA ILE A 72 14.20 -0.07 -5.24
C ILE A 72 14.98 -0.59 -4.01
N LYS A 73 14.79 -1.85 -3.61
CA LYS A 73 15.53 -2.53 -2.53
C LYS A 73 15.52 -1.77 -1.18
N ARG A 74 14.41 -1.12 -0.87
CA ARG A 74 14.17 -0.51 0.44
C ARG A 74 12.71 -0.69 0.87
N MET A 75 12.45 -0.59 2.16
CA MET A 75 11.10 -0.39 2.68
C MET A 75 10.62 1.02 2.31
N ASN A 76 9.34 1.15 2.03
CA ASN A 76 8.71 2.46 1.93
C ASN A 76 8.56 3.08 3.32
N THR A 77 8.43 4.38 3.35
CA THR A 77 8.17 5.14 4.57
C THR A 77 6.70 5.58 4.65
N VAL A 78 6.27 5.99 5.82
CA VAL A 78 4.93 6.59 5.98
C VAL A 78 4.83 7.89 5.18
N GLU A 79 5.93 8.62 5.04
CA GLU A 79 6.03 9.86 4.27
C GLU A 79 5.85 9.60 2.76
N ASP A 80 6.38 8.50 2.22
CA ASP A 80 6.16 8.11 0.82
C ASP A 80 4.65 8.02 0.51
N CYS A 81 3.86 7.47 1.44
CA CYS A 81 2.41 7.38 1.30
C CYS A 81 1.71 8.72 1.56
N ALA A 82 2.15 9.47 2.58
CA ALA A 82 1.55 10.73 2.97
C ALA A 82 1.65 11.77 1.85
N LEU A 83 2.78 11.86 1.15
CA LEU A 83 2.96 12.78 0.03
C LEU A 83 1.96 12.52 -1.10
N VAL A 84 1.70 11.26 -1.43
CA VAL A 84 0.71 10.89 -2.45
C VAL A 84 -0.71 11.21 -1.96
N ALA A 85 -1.01 10.94 -0.68
CA ALA A 85 -2.31 11.27 -0.10
C ALA A 85 -2.57 12.78 -0.13
N VAL A 86 -1.59 13.60 0.22
CA VAL A 86 -1.66 15.07 0.16
C VAL A 86 -1.87 15.55 -1.28
N LEU A 87 -1.14 14.98 -2.24
CA LEU A 87 -1.34 15.29 -3.66
C LEU A 87 -2.80 15.04 -4.09
N LEU A 88 -3.34 13.86 -3.78
CA LEU A 88 -4.70 13.48 -4.16
C LEU A 88 -5.77 14.33 -3.46
N ALA A 89 -5.49 14.82 -2.25
CA ALA A 89 -6.39 15.69 -1.48
C ALA A 89 -6.27 17.18 -1.85
N SER A 90 -5.34 17.54 -2.73
CA SER A 90 -5.10 18.91 -3.17
C SER A 90 -5.74 19.20 -4.52
N GLU A 91 -5.79 20.48 -4.90
CA GLU A 91 -6.21 20.92 -6.25
C GLU A 91 -5.35 20.28 -7.36
N ALA A 92 -4.08 19.99 -7.09
CA ALA A 92 -3.20 19.34 -8.06
C ALA A 92 -3.64 17.89 -8.36
N GLY A 93 -4.36 17.25 -7.46
CA GLY A 93 -4.94 15.91 -7.63
C GLY A 93 -6.36 15.89 -8.21
N ALA A 94 -6.98 17.04 -8.48
CA ALA A 94 -8.38 17.13 -8.87
C ALA A 94 -8.76 16.32 -10.13
N GLY A 95 -7.80 16.06 -11.01
CA GLY A 95 -8.00 15.24 -12.20
C GLY A 95 -7.78 13.73 -11.98
N ILE A 96 -7.45 13.30 -10.77
CA ILE A 96 -7.12 11.90 -10.45
C ILE A 96 -8.27 11.27 -9.67
N THR A 97 -9.00 10.35 -10.32
CA THR A 97 -10.08 9.61 -9.67
C THR A 97 -10.16 8.18 -10.22
N GLY A 98 -10.67 7.24 -9.45
CA GLY A 98 -10.77 5.81 -9.80
C GLY A 98 -9.43 5.10 -9.93
N SER A 99 -8.34 5.73 -9.46
CA SER A 99 -6.98 5.22 -9.61
C SER A 99 -6.56 4.31 -8.44
N LEU A 100 -5.78 3.30 -8.77
CA LEU A 100 -5.09 2.45 -7.80
C LEU A 100 -3.61 2.81 -7.90
N ILE A 101 -3.08 3.47 -6.89
CA ILE A 101 -1.73 4.05 -6.94
C ILE A 101 -0.79 3.20 -6.07
N SER A 102 0.10 2.48 -6.74
CA SER A 102 1.12 1.68 -6.05
C SER A 102 2.19 2.57 -5.44
N ILE A 103 2.48 2.32 -4.16
CA ILE A 103 3.57 2.94 -3.41
C ILE A 103 4.34 1.78 -2.76
N ASP A 104 4.82 0.88 -3.58
CA ASP A 104 5.36 -0.41 -3.17
C ASP A 104 6.83 -0.62 -3.56
N GLY A 105 7.46 0.43 -4.07
CA GLY A 105 8.84 0.34 -4.52
C GLY A 105 9.03 -0.59 -5.72
N GLY A 106 7.98 -0.84 -6.50
CA GLY A 106 8.00 -1.78 -7.62
C GLY A 106 7.97 -3.24 -7.17
N GLN A 107 7.32 -3.54 -6.06
CA GLN A 107 7.17 -4.90 -5.55
C GLN A 107 6.16 -5.70 -6.38
N ALA A 108 5.06 -5.06 -6.79
CA ALA A 108 4.08 -5.67 -7.69
C ALA A 108 4.45 -5.36 -9.14
N PRO A 109 4.73 -6.36 -9.98
CA PRO A 109 5.25 -6.13 -11.35
C PRO A 109 4.18 -5.65 -12.36
N TYR A 110 2.93 -5.40 -11.91
CA TYR A 110 1.79 -5.05 -12.79
C TYR A 110 0.71 -4.28 -12.03
#